data_39793402d065079f1607b65c94a051bc
#
_entry.id   39793402d065079f1607b65c94a051bc
#
_cell.length_a   1.000
_cell.length_b   1.000
_cell.length_c   1.000
_cell.angle_alpha   90.00
_cell.angle_beta   90.00
_cell.angle_gamma   90.00
#
_symmetry.space_group_name_H-M   'P 1'
#
loop_
_entity.id
_entity.type
_entity.pdbx_description
1 polymer ?
#
loop_
_entity_poly.entity_id
_entity_poly.type
_entity_poly.pdbx_seq_one_letter_code
_entity_poly.pdbx_strand_id
1 'polypeptide(L)'
;MVPFFGDFPKIHIFVAQCRTTDEKGKIMTMIKNSCVLITGGASGIGRIMGRMALEKGACQVVIWDINEQNIAATIADFEKIGVAKGFRVDVSNNDNVIAAYEQTKRECGDVDILINCAGIVTGNKTFEKQTLADIERTISINAVAPMVVALQCLPDMIARDHGHICSIASAAGMISNPRMSVYAASKWAVIGWSDSVRIELSERKSNVHVTTVAPYYINTGMFDGVRSRFFPILDPERTSRKILRAIERNTDFRGIPWSYHFFRLCQGLLPVSWFDTIVGRWLGIYSTMDHFKGRK
;
A
#
# COMPACT_ATOMS: atom_id res chain seq x y z
N MET A 1 12.37 -33.84 -48.12
CA MET A 1 13.29 -32.94 -47.40
C MET A 1 12.40 -32.10 -46.45
N VAL A 2 12.27 -32.52 -45.20
CA VAL A 2 11.40 -31.91 -44.16
C VAL A 2 12.33 -31.34 -43.12
N PRO A 3 12.25 -30.05 -42.73
CA PRO A 3 13.01 -29.56 -41.62
C PRO A 3 12.23 -29.80 -40.32
N PHE A 4 12.81 -30.59 -39.45
CA PHE A 4 12.47 -30.73 -38.04
C PHE A 4 12.78 -29.41 -37.33
N PHE A 5 11.76 -28.72 -36.83
CA PHE A 5 11.92 -27.75 -35.74
C PHE A 5 11.46 -28.43 -34.46
N GLY A 6 12.45 -28.81 -33.66
CA GLY A 6 12.19 -29.37 -32.35
C GLY A 6 11.69 -28.34 -31.38
N ASP A 7 10.55 -28.62 -30.71
CA ASP A 7 10.07 -27.95 -29.53
C ASP A 7 11.08 -28.13 -28.42
N PHE A 8 11.70 -27.03 -28.00
CA PHE A 8 12.46 -26.99 -26.74
C PHE A 8 11.48 -26.95 -25.56
N PRO A 9 11.51 -27.93 -24.65
CA PRO A 9 10.70 -27.86 -23.46
C PRO A 9 11.14 -26.63 -22.61
N LYS A 10 10.16 -25.77 -22.30
CA LYS A 10 10.34 -24.70 -21.28
C LYS A 10 10.72 -25.39 -19.98
N ILE A 11 12.00 -25.32 -19.62
CA ILE A 11 12.49 -25.75 -18.31
C ILE A 11 11.94 -24.72 -17.31
N HIS A 12 10.81 -25.07 -16.68
CA HIS A 12 10.40 -24.40 -15.45
C HIS A 12 11.44 -24.77 -14.37
N ILE A 13 12.39 -23.87 -14.13
CA ILE A 13 13.26 -23.98 -12.97
C ILE A 13 12.36 -23.75 -11.76
N PHE A 14 11.93 -24.83 -11.15
CA PHE A 14 11.29 -24.83 -9.85
C PHE A 14 12.35 -24.44 -8.82
N VAL A 15 12.57 -23.14 -8.62
CA VAL A 15 13.38 -22.65 -7.50
C VAL A 15 12.53 -22.92 -6.26
N ALA A 16 12.89 -24.01 -5.55
CA ALA A 16 12.33 -24.27 -4.24
C ALA A 16 12.62 -23.04 -3.36
N GLN A 17 11.63 -22.16 -3.19
CA GLN A 17 11.75 -21.02 -2.30
C GLN A 17 11.92 -21.56 -0.88
N CYS A 18 13.11 -21.41 -0.33
CA CYS A 18 13.39 -21.71 1.07
C CYS A 18 12.46 -20.89 1.95
N ARG A 19 11.47 -21.55 2.57
CA ARG A 19 10.63 -20.91 3.59
C ARG A 19 11.53 -20.53 4.75
N THR A 20 11.77 -19.24 4.96
CA THR A 20 12.47 -18.77 6.16
C THR A 20 11.45 -18.56 7.25
N THR A 21 11.75 -19.11 8.41
CA THR A 21 11.02 -18.89 9.65
C THR A 21 11.81 -17.94 10.55
N ASP A 22 11.09 -17.13 11.35
CA ASP A 22 11.73 -16.37 12.42
C ASP A 22 12.18 -17.29 13.58
N GLU A 23 12.81 -16.72 14.60
CA GLU A 23 13.27 -17.44 15.81
C GLU A 23 12.16 -18.22 16.53
N LYS A 24 10.90 -17.97 16.22
CA LYS A 24 9.70 -18.62 16.77
C LYS A 24 9.07 -19.62 15.79
N GLY A 25 9.72 -19.92 14.66
CA GLY A 25 9.22 -20.85 13.65
C GLY A 25 8.08 -20.29 12.79
N LYS A 26 7.80 -18.98 12.81
CA LYS A 26 6.76 -18.34 11.98
C LYS A 26 7.30 -18.11 10.59
N ILE A 27 6.55 -18.51 9.55
CA ILE A 27 6.88 -18.23 8.14
C ILE A 27 6.94 -16.72 7.94
N MET A 28 7.97 -16.25 7.26
CA MET A 28 8.21 -14.85 6.91
C MET A 28 8.07 -14.63 5.41
N THR A 29 7.50 -13.50 5.01
CA THR A 29 7.58 -13.05 3.62
C THR A 29 9.00 -12.53 3.35
N MET A 30 9.64 -13.02 2.31
CA MET A 30 10.96 -12.57 1.91
C MET A 30 10.87 -11.54 0.80
N ILE A 31 11.44 -10.35 1.04
CA ILE A 31 11.62 -9.35 -0.02
C ILE A 31 12.75 -9.77 -0.97
N LYS A 32 13.78 -10.42 -0.42
CA LYS A 32 14.88 -10.97 -1.24
C LYS A 32 14.35 -11.99 -2.24
N ASN A 33 14.76 -11.85 -3.49
CA ASN A 33 14.35 -12.67 -4.63
C ASN A 33 12.87 -12.58 -5.00
N SER A 34 12.12 -11.61 -4.48
CA SER A 34 10.70 -11.37 -4.83
C SER A 34 10.56 -10.30 -5.90
N CYS A 35 9.55 -10.46 -6.77
CA CYS A 35 9.03 -9.41 -7.63
C CYS A 35 8.05 -8.55 -6.83
N VAL A 36 8.36 -7.26 -6.70
CA VAL A 36 7.58 -6.31 -5.88
C VAL A 36 6.89 -5.29 -6.77
N LEU A 37 5.56 -5.32 -6.81
CA LEU A 37 4.73 -4.32 -7.51
C LEU A 37 4.28 -3.23 -6.54
N ILE A 38 4.48 -1.97 -6.89
CA ILE A 38 4.10 -0.81 -6.07
C ILE A 38 3.26 0.18 -6.88
N THR A 39 2.00 0.36 -6.51
CA THR A 39 1.18 1.46 -7.06
C THR A 39 1.52 2.78 -6.38
N GLY A 40 1.57 3.89 -7.14
CA GLY A 40 2.11 5.16 -6.65
C GLY A 40 3.61 5.10 -6.35
N GLY A 41 4.34 4.24 -7.09
CA GLY A 41 5.74 3.92 -6.83
C GLY A 41 6.75 4.98 -7.29
N ALA A 42 6.33 6.00 -8.05
CA ALA A 42 7.23 7.01 -8.57
C ALA A 42 7.41 8.23 -7.65
N SER A 43 6.78 8.25 -6.47
CA SER A 43 6.90 9.36 -5.53
C SER A 43 6.71 8.93 -4.08
N GLY A 44 7.04 9.85 -3.15
CA GLY A 44 6.77 9.70 -1.71
C GLY A 44 7.29 8.38 -1.12
N ILE A 45 6.48 7.76 -0.25
CA ILE A 45 6.86 6.51 0.41
C ILE A 45 6.88 5.32 -0.56
N GLY A 46 6.10 5.36 -1.66
CA GLY A 46 6.13 4.31 -2.69
C GLY A 46 7.52 4.18 -3.32
N ARG A 47 8.11 5.31 -3.76
CA ARG A 47 9.47 5.36 -4.30
C ARG A 47 10.51 4.92 -3.26
N ILE A 48 10.37 5.36 -2.00
CA ILE A 48 11.30 4.96 -0.93
C ILE A 48 11.23 3.45 -0.67
N MET A 49 10.02 2.88 -0.61
CA MET A 49 9.84 1.43 -0.42
C MET A 49 10.41 0.63 -1.60
N GLY A 50 10.23 1.10 -2.83
CA GLY A 50 10.81 0.46 -4.02
C GLY A 50 12.34 0.41 -3.97
N ARG A 51 12.99 1.54 -3.67
CA ARG A 51 14.44 1.60 -3.47
C ARG A 51 14.90 0.64 -2.37
N MET A 52 14.26 0.68 -1.20
CA MET A 52 14.60 -0.21 -0.08
C MET A 52 14.36 -1.69 -0.40
N ALA A 53 13.36 -2.01 -1.22
CA ALA A 53 13.13 -3.40 -1.64
C ALA A 53 14.28 -3.90 -2.53
N LEU A 54 14.79 -3.09 -3.45
CA LEU A 54 15.99 -3.42 -4.24
C LEU A 54 17.22 -3.56 -3.34
N GLU A 55 17.45 -2.64 -2.41
CA GLU A 55 18.53 -2.71 -1.43
C GLU A 55 18.46 -3.98 -0.56
N LYS A 56 17.26 -4.53 -0.34
CA LYS A 56 17.03 -5.81 0.34
C LYS A 56 17.18 -7.04 -0.57
N GLY A 57 17.48 -6.84 -1.84
CA GLY A 57 17.71 -7.91 -2.81
C GLY A 57 16.44 -8.44 -3.47
N ALA A 58 15.39 -7.63 -3.59
CA ALA A 58 14.27 -7.95 -4.49
C ALA A 58 14.83 -8.28 -5.88
N CYS A 59 14.33 -9.33 -6.52
CA CYS A 59 14.78 -9.68 -7.86
C CYS A 59 14.38 -8.62 -8.88
N GLN A 60 13.24 -7.95 -8.63
CA GLN A 60 12.72 -6.88 -9.46
C GLN A 60 11.75 -6.01 -8.67
N VAL A 61 11.73 -4.70 -8.96
CA VAL A 61 10.70 -3.76 -8.53
C VAL A 61 9.96 -3.22 -9.74
N VAL A 62 8.65 -3.35 -9.73
CA VAL A 62 7.75 -2.78 -10.73
C VAL A 62 7.00 -1.63 -10.10
N ILE A 63 7.02 -0.46 -10.72
CA ILE A 63 6.25 0.69 -10.25
C ILE A 63 5.15 1.06 -11.24
N TRP A 64 3.95 1.29 -10.71
CA TRP A 64 2.83 1.87 -11.41
C TRP A 64 2.59 3.27 -10.88
N ASP A 65 2.55 4.25 -11.76
CA ASP A 65 2.25 5.64 -11.40
C ASP A 65 1.58 6.34 -12.59
N ILE A 66 0.88 7.44 -12.34
CA ILE A 66 0.25 8.22 -13.40
C ILE A 66 1.24 9.22 -14.02
N ASN A 67 2.29 9.60 -13.30
CA ASN A 67 3.26 10.61 -13.71
C ASN A 67 4.46 9.98 -14.42
N GLU A 68 4.47 10.08 -15.74
CA GLU A 68 5.49 9.49 -16.61
C GLU A 68 6.91 10.04 -16.36
N GLN A 69 7.04 11.34 -16.09
CA GLN A 69 8.34 11.96 -15.80
C GLN A 69 8.92 11.41 -14.48
N ASN A 70 8.08 11.28 -13.45
CA ASN A 70 8.49 10.71 -12.18
C ASN A 70 8.86 9.23 -12.30
N ILE A 71 8.14 8.47 -13.15
CA ILE A 71 8.47 7.08 -13.46
C ILE A 71 9.88 7.02 -14.06
N ALA A 72 10.14 7.76 -15.13
CA ALA A 72 11.44 7.75 -15.80
C ALA A 72 12.59 8.08 -14.84
N ALA A 73 12.44 9.15 -14.05
CA ALA A 73 13.43 9.54 -13.05
C ALA A 73 13.64 8.48 -11.96
N THR A 74 12.57 7.83 -11.53
CA THR A 74 12.63 6.80 -10.48
C THR A 74 13.30 5.53 -11.00
N ILE A 75 12.97 5.10 -12.22
CA ILE A 75 13.58 3.93 -12.84
C ILE A 75 15.08 4.15 -13.05
N ALA A 76 15.49 5.31 -13.56
CA ALA A 76 16.91 5.64 -13.73
C ALA A 76 17.71 5.57 -12.41
N ASP A 77 17.07 5.89 -11.27
CA ASP A 77 17.71 5.74 -9.96
C ASP A 77 17.70 4.29 -9.47
N PHE A 78 16.63 3.56 -9.72
CA PHE A 78 16.49 2.16 -9.29
C PHE A 78 17.42 1.22 -10.06
N GLU A 79 17.63 1.45 -11.34
CA GLU A 79 18.54 0.66 -12.19
C GLU A 79 20.00 0.70 -11.72
N LYS A 80 20.38 1.71 -10.92
CA LYS A 80 21.69 1.76 -10.26
C LYS A 80 21.84 0.75 -9.10
N ILE A 81 20.71 0.19 -8.64
CA ILE A 81 20.64 -0.71 -7.48
C ILE A 81 20.26 -2.13 -7.91
N GLY A 82 19.33 -2.27 -8.83
CA GLY A 82 18.81 -3.55 -9.28
C GLY A 82 17.84 -3.42 -10.44
N VAL A 83 17.13 -4.50 -10.75
CA VAL A 83 16.18 -4.52 -11.87
C VAL A 83 14.91 -3.79 -11.50
N ALA A 84 14.52 -2.81 -12.33
CA ALA A 84 13.31 -2.05 -12.14
C ALA A 84 12.57 -1.80 -13.44
N LYS A 85 11.25 -1.79 -13.40
CA LYS A 85 10.38 -1.39 -14.51
C LYS A 85 9.30 -0.43 -14.03
N GLY A 86 8.88 0.47 -14.90
CA GLY A 86 7.83 1.42 -14.63
C GLY A 86 6.80 1.46 -15.74
N PHE A 87 5.52 1.48 -15.34
CA PHE A 87 4.41 1.59 -16.29
C PHE A 87 3.54 2.79 -15.89
N ARG A 88 3.12 3.56 -16.91
CA ARG A 88 2.14 4.62 -16.70
C ARG A 88 0.77 3.99 -16.53
N VAL A 89 0.22 4.05 -15.32
CA VAL A 89 -1.07 3.46 -14.98
C VAL A 89 -1.92 4.46 -14.22
N ASP A 90 -3.10 4.73 -14.73
CA ASP A 90 -4.16 5.40 -13.97
C ASP A 90 -4.95 4.32 -13.23
N VAL A 91 -4.69 4.19 -11.94
CA VAL A 91 -5.33 3.18 -11.09
C VAL A 91 -6.83 3.43 -10.87
N SER A 92 -7.35 4.62 -11.22
CA SER A 92 -8.79 4.91 -11.18
C SER A 92 -9.55 4.35 -12.38
N ASN A 93 -8.83 3.92 -13.42
CA ASN A 93 -9.39 3.30 -14.61
C ASN A 93 -9.16 1.78 -14.56
N ASN A 94 -10.25 1.03 -14.39
CA ASN A 94 -10.19 -0.42 -14.22
C ASN A 94 -9.61 -1.13 -15.45
N ASP A 95 -9.95 -0.71 -16.66
CA ASP A 95 -9.41 -1.31 -17.90
C ASP A 95 -7.92 -1.08 -18.02
N ASN A 96 -7.45 0.12 -17.61
CA ASN A 96 -6.02 0.42 -17.57
C ASN A 96 -5.27 -0.45 -16.54
N VAL A 97 -5.89 -0.72 -15.37
CA VAL A 97 -5.32 -1.63 -14.36
C VAL A 97 -5.21 -3.06 -14.90
N ILE A 98 -6.26 -3.58 -15.54
CA ILE A 98 -6.26 -4.93 -16.12
C ILE A 98 -5.18 -5.05 -17.19
N ALA A 99 -5.14 -4.13 -18.15
CA ALA A 99 -4.14 -4.13 -19.22
C ALA A 99 -2.70 -4.01 -18.68
N ALA A 100 -2.50 -3.17 -17.66
CA ALA A 100 -1.20 -2.98 -17.03
C ALA A 100 -0.75 -4.23 -16.26
N TYR A 101 -1.67 -4.96 -15.62
CA TYR A 101 -1.32 -6.22 -14.95
C TYR A 101 -0.90 -7.29 -15.97
N GLU A 102 -1.66 -7.47 -17.06
CA GLU A 102 -1.30 -8.36 -18.15
C GLU A 102 0.08 -8.03 -18.76
N GLN A 103 0.37 -6.74 -18.94
CA GLN A 103 1.68 -6.29 -19.39
C GLN A 103 2.77 -6.59 -18.35
N THR A 104 2.51 -6.29 -17.08
CA THR A 104 3.44 -6.60 -15.98
C THR A 104 3.76 -8.09 -15.94
N LYS A 105 2.75 -8.94 -16.05
CA LYS A 105 2.92 -10.40 -16.04
C LYS A 105 3.75 -10.91 -17.23
N ARG A 106 3.52 -10.37 -18.42
CA ARG A 106 4.30 -10.74 -19.62
C ARG A 106 5.77 -10.32 -19.52
N GLU A 107 6.02 -9.12 -19.00
CA GLU A 107 7.37 -8.52 -19.04
C GLU A 107 8.18 -8.76 -17.77
N CYS A 108 7.52 -8.97 -16.64
CA CYS A 108 8.14 -9.04 -15.33
C CYS A 108 7.91 -10.38 -14.62
N GLY A 109 7.00 -11.21 -15.13
CA GLY A 109 6.61 -12.46 -14.47
C GLY A 109 5.60 -12.24 -13.36
N ASP A 110 5.48 -13.24 -12.49
CA ASP A 110 4.53 -13.23 -11.40
C ASP A 110 4.91 -12.24 -10.30
N VAL A 111 3.91 -11.52 -9.78
CA VAL A 111 4.07 -10.60 -8.65
C VAL A 111 4.02 -11.39 -7.34
N ASP A 112 5.07 -11.28 -6.53
CA ASP A 112 5.14 -11.92 -5.21
C ASP A 112 4.65 -11.01 -4.10
N ILE A 113 4.94 -9.71 -4.21
CA ILE A 113 4.53 -8.71 -3.21
C ILE A 113 3.84 -7.56 -3.93
N LEU A 114 2.57 -7.31 -3.62
CA LEU A 114 1.83 -6.13 -4.03
C LEU A 114 1.81 -5.11 -2.90
N ILE A 115 2.24 -3.88 -3.17
CA ILE A 115 2.11 -2.74 -2.25
C ILE A 115 1.14 -1.72 -2.87
N ASN A 116 -0.11 -1.71 -2.41
CA ASN A 116 -1.10 -0.71 -2.75
C ASN A 116 -0.80 0.60 -2.01
N CYS A 117 -0.06 1.51 -2.67
CA CYS A 117 0.40 2.77 -2.09
C CYS A 117 -0.14 4.02 -2.79
N ALA A 118 -0.72 3.89 -3.98
CA ALA A 118 -1.37 5.00 -4.67
C ALA A 118 -2.49 5.59 -3.80
N GLY A 119 -2.57 6.92 -3.76
CA GLY A 119 -3.60 7.59 -2.99
C GLY A 119 -3.54 9.11 -3.11
N ILE A 120 -4.68 9.73 -2.91
CA ILE A 120 -4.85 11.18 -2.98
C ILE A 120 -5.62 11.72 -1.78
N VAL A 121 -5.50 13.01 -1.55
CA VAL A 121 -6.36 13.81 -0.66
C VAL A 121 -6.98 14.93 -1.49
N THR A 122 -8.29 14.94 -1.62
CA THR A 122 -9.03 15.96 -2.35
C THR A 122 -9.41 17.13 -1.44
N GLY A 123 -8.42 17.95 -1.14
CA GLY A 123 -8.62 19.22 -0.43
C GLY A 123 -8.95 19.09 1.06
N ASN A 124 -8.99 20.23 1.72
CA ASN A 124 -9.33 20.43 3.13
C ASN A 124 -10.65 21.20 3.20
N LYS A 125 -11.76 20.49 2.94
CA LYS A 125 -13.09 21.08 2.85
C LYS A 125 -14.04 20.36 3.79
N THR A 126 -14.95 21.10 4.41
CA THR A 126 -16.12 20.53 5.06
C THR A 126 -17.02 19.82 4.02
N PHE A 127 -17.79 18.81 4.43
CA PHE A 127 -18.44 17.90 3.48
C PHE A 127 -19.39 18.63 2.52
N GLU A 128 -20.13 19.62 2.97
CA GLU A 128 -21.04 20.42 2.13
C GLU A 128 -20.34 21.24 1.03
N LYS A 129 -19.00 21.34 1.10
CA LYS A 129 -18.17 22.01 0.07
C LYS A 129 -17.44 21.02 -0.84
N GLN A 130 -17.63 19.72 -0.65
CA GLN A 130 -17.09 18.70 -1.55
C GLN A 130 -17.90 18.70 -2.86
N THR A 131 -17.26 18.38 -3.95
CA THR A 131 -17.91 18.13 -5.23
C THR A 131 -18.09 16.63 -5.45
N LEU A 132 -19.03 16.25 -6.31
CA LEU A 132 -19.20 14.85 -6.72
C LEU A 132 -17.88 14.29 -7.28
N ALA A 133 -17.18 15.05 -8.10
CA ALA A 133 -15.88 14.67 -8.65
C ALA A 133 -14.80 14.45 -7.57
N ASP A 134 -14.78 15.25 -6.50
CA ASP A 134 -13.87 15.03 -5.36
C ASP A 134 -14.16 13.68 -4.67
N ILE A 135 -15.46 13.36 -4.50
CA ILE A 135 -15.91 12.11 -3.86
C ILE A 135 -15.53 10.92 -4.75
N GLU A 136 -15.96 10.92 -6.01
CA GLU A 136 -15.72 9.82 -6.94
C GLU A 136 -14.22 9.56 -7.12
N ARG A 137 -13.44 10.60 -7.35
CA ARG A 137 -11.99 10.48 -7.53
C ARG A 137 -11.30 9.93 -6.28
N THR A 138 -11.67 10.40 -5.09
CA THR A 138 -11.07 9.91 -3.84
C THR A 138 -11.40 8.46 -3.60
N ILE A 139 -12.65 8.06 -3.76
CA ILE A 139 -13.10 6.68 -3.56
C ILE A 139 -12.48 5.75 -4.60
N SER A 140 -12.50 6.13 -5.89
CA SER A 140 -11.92 5.32 -6.97
C SER A 140 -10.44 5.04 -6.73
N ILE A 141 -9.63 6.07 -6.41
CA ILE A 141 -8.19 5.90 -6.24
C ILE A 141 -7.84 5.24 -4.90
N ASN A 142 -8.46 5.68 -3.80
CA ASN A 142 -8.02 5.27 -2.47
C ASN A 142 -8.65 3.95 -2.00
N ALA A 143 -9.83 3.58 -2.50
CA ALA A 143 -10.58 2.41 -2.04
C ALA A 143 -10.78 1.37 -3.13
N VAL A 144 -11.32 1.75 -4.30
CA VAL A 144 -11.62 0.81 -5.39
C VAL A 144 -10.33 0.29 -6.02
N ALA A 145 -9.38 1.16 -6.36
CA ALA A 145 -8.15 0.77 -7.03
C ALA A 145 -7.34 -0.31 -6.27
N PRO A 146 -7.10 -0.20 -4.94
CA PRO A 146 -6.46 -1.27 -4.19
C PRO A 146 -7.15 -2.63 -4.33
N MET A 147 -8.49 -2.64 -4.38
CA MET A 147 -9.29 -3.86 -4.54
C MET A 147 -9.12 -4.43 -5.94
N VAL A 148 -9.21 -3.58 -6.99
CA VAL A 148 -9.09 -4.01 -8.40
C VAL A 148 -7.67 -4.52 -8.70
N VAL A 149 -6.63 -3.84 -8.23
CA VAL A 149 -5.23 -4.30 -8.40
C VAL A 149 -5.00 -5.62 -7.67
N ALA A 150 -5.50 -5.76 -6.44
CA ALA A 150 -5.40 -7.01 -5.69
C ALA A 150 -6.16 -8.15 -6.38
N LEU A 151 -7.33 -7.86 -6.98
CA LEU A 151 -8.12 -8.84 -7.73
C LEU A 151 -7.35 -9.41 -8.92
N GLN A 152 -6.46 -8.64 -9.55
CA GLN A 152 -5.61 -9.15 -10.62
C GLN A 152 -4.48 -10.05 -10.08
N CYS A 153 -3.84 -9.66 -8.97
CA CYS A 153 -2.68 -10.39 -8.42
C CYS A 153 -3.08 -11.65 -7.63
N LEU A 154 -4.17 -11.59 -6.89
CA LEU A 154 -4.54 -12.59 -5.89
C LEU A 154 -4.79 -14.00 -6.46
N PRO A 155 -5.44 -14.19 -7.63
CA PRO A 155 -5.63 -15.53 -8.21
C PRO A 155 -4.30 -16.25 -8.47
N ASP A 156 -3.32 -15.56 -9.03
CA ASP A 156 -1.99 -16.12 -9.29
C ASP A 156 -1.23 -16.43 -7.98
N MET A 157 -1.35 -15.57 -6.98
CA MET A 157 -0.79 -15.80 -5.64
C MET A 157 -1.40 -17.03 -4.97
N ILE A 158 -2.72 -17.20 -5.05
CA ILE A 158 -3.42 -18.38 -4.52
C ILE A 158 -3.01 -19.65 -5.27
N ALA A 159 -2.93 -19.61 -6.60
CA ALA A 159 -2.54 -20.77 -7.40
C ALA A 159 -1.13 -21.27 -7.07
N ARG A 160 -0.22 -20.36 -6.71
CA ARG A 160 1.16 -20.67 -6.30
C ARG A 160 1.30 -20.92 -4.80
N ASP A 161 0.21 -20.71 -4.03
CA ASP A 161 0.21 -20.69 -2.55
C ASP A 161 1.32 -19.83 -1.96
N HIS A 162 1.60 -18.70 -2.63
CA HIS A 162 2.67 -17.77 -2.29
C HIS A 162 2.33 -16.36 -2.74
N GLY A 163 2.43 -15.39 -1.83
CA GLY A 163 2.24 -13.98 -2.14
C GLY A 163 1.98 -13.13 -0.91
N HIS A 164 2.08 -11.81 -1.10
CA HIS A 164 1.79 -10.85 -0.04
C HIS A 164 1.13 -9.60 -0.60
N ILE A 165 -0.01 -9.21 -0.05
CA ILE A 165 -0.70 -7.96 -0.37
C ILE A 165 -0.53 -7.00 0.80
N CYS A 166 0.10 -5.85 0.58
CA CYS A 166 0.22 -4.78 1.56
C CYS A 166 -0.60 -3.56 1.12
N SER A 167 -1.55 -3.13 1.94
CA SER A 167 -2.37 -1.95 1.66
C SER A 167 -2.02 -0.78 2.58
N ILE A 168 -1.68 0.37 1.98
CA ILE A 168 -1.41 1.60 2.72
C ILE A 168 -2.73 2.34 2.99
N ALA A 169 -3.28 2.08 4.16
CA ALA A 169 -4.43 2.79 4.68
C ALA A 169 -4.01 4.15 5.28
N SER A 170 -4.54 4.50 6.44
CA SER A 170 -4.18 5.72 7.18
C SER A 170 -4.71 5.63 8.61
N ALA A 171 -4.13 6.39 9.54
CA ALA A 171 -4.73 6.66 10.83
C ALA A 171 -6.16 7.23 10.71
N ALA A 172 -6.47 7.97 9.63
CA ALA A 172 -7.81 8.44 9.31
C ALA A 172 -8.81 7.31 8.98
N GLY A 173 -8.34 6.09 8.69
CA GLY A 173 -9.16 4.89 8.59
C GLY A 173 -9.46 4.22 9.94
N MET A 174 -8.99 4.80 11.04
CA MET A 174 -9.27 4.34 12.40
C MET A 174 -9.94 5.41 13.25
N ILE A 175 -9.58 6.68 13.03
CA ILE A 175 -10.12 7.84 13.74
C ILE A 175 -10.50 8.87 12.69
N SER A 176 -11.77 9.24 12.67
CA SER A 176 -12.29 10.27 11.77
C SER A 176 -11.74 11.65 12.12
N ASN A 177 -11.54 12.48 11.11
CA ASN A 177 -11.02 13.83 11.29
C ASN A 177 -11.87 14.81 10.47
N PRO A 178 -12.27 15.96 11.03
CA PRO A 178 -12.96 17.00 10.28
C PRO A 178 -12.23 17.38 8.99
N ARG A 179 -12.98 17.78 7.97
CA ARG A 179 -12.47 18.19 6.64
C ARG A 179 -11.79 17.09 5.83
N MET A 180 -11.86 15.84 6.31
CA MET A 180 -11.32 14.66 5.63
C MET A 180 -12.36 13.56 5.46
N SER A 181 -13.65 13.87 5.47
CA SER A 181 -14.72 12.88 5.52
C SER A 181 -14.62 11.82 4.42
N VAL A 182 -14.45 12.23 3.16
CA VAL A 182 -14.34 11.30 2.02
C VAL A 182 -13.02 10.52 2.06
N TYR A 183 -11.92 11.19 2.41
CA TYR A 183 -10.64 10.51 2.59
C TYR A 183 -10.70 9.48 3.72
N ALA A 184 -11.26 9.85 4.88
CA ALA A 184 -11.43 8.92 5.99
C ALA A 184 -12.28 7.71 5.57
N ALA A 185 -13.44 7.94 4.94
CA ALA A 185 -14.29 6.87 4.43
C ALA A 185 -13.52 5.91 3.50
N SER A 186 -12.72 6.44 2.57
CA SER A 186 -11.91 5.62 1.67
C SER A 186 -10.88 4.77 2.43
N LYS A 187 -10.27 5.29 3.50
CA LYS A 187 -9.26 4.56 4.29
C LYS A 187 -9.89 3.56 5.27
N TRP A 188 -11.10 3.81 5.78
CA TRP A 188 -11.91 2.83 6.48
C TRP A 188 -12.28 1.65 5.57
N ALA A 189 -12.68 1.92 4.32
CA ALA A 189 -12.99 0.90 3.33
C ALA A 189 -11.78 -0.04 3.09
N VAL A 190 -10.59 0.52 2.91
CA VAL A 190 -9.36 -0.29 2.73
C VAL A 190 -9.09 -1.19 3.93
N ILE A 191 -9.25 -0.68 5.16
CA ILE A 191 -9.02 -1.49 6.37
C ILE A 191 -10.01 -2.66 6.44
N GLY A 192 -11.31 -2.38 6.28
CA GLY A 192 -12.35 -3.42 6.37
C GLY A 192 -12.21 -4.47 5.27
N TRP A 193 -11.97 -4.03 4.02
CA TRP A 193 -11.74 -4.92 2.90
C TRP A 193 -10.49 -5.81 3.10
N SER A 194 -9.36 -5.21 3.44
CA SER A 194 -8.11 -5.96 3.64
C SER A 194 -8.24 -6.98 4.76
N ASP A 195 -8.94 -6.64 5.84
CA ASP A 195 -9.17 -7.56 6.95
C ASP A 195 -10.06 -8.75 6.55
N SER A 196 -11.12 -8.50 5.77
CA SER A 196 -11.97 -9.55 5.22
C SER A 196 -11.19 -10.51 4.32
N VAL A 197 -10.39 -9.99 3.37
CA VAL A 197 -9.55 -10.83 2.48
C VAL A 197 -8.55 -11.66 3.29
N ARG A 198 -7.95 -11.08 4.33
CA ARG A 198 -7.04 -11.79 5.22
C ARG A 198 -7.72 -12.98 5.90
N ILE A 199 -8.95 -12.78 6.39
CA ILE A 199 -9.74 -13.85 7.03
C ILE A 199 -10.07 -14.95 6.02
N GLU A 200 -10.57 -14.60 4.83
CA GLU A 200 -10.87 -15.56 3.76
C GLU A 200 -9.66 -16.43 3.38
N LEU A 201 -8.46 -15.83 3.29
CA LEU A 201 -7.22 -16.56 3.01
C LEU A 201 -6.82 -17.46 4.19
N SER A 202 -7.02 -17.00 5.42
CA SER A 202 -6.77 -17.80 6.62
C SER A 202 -7.68 -19.02 6.72
N GLU A 203 -8.98 -18.87 6.42
CA GLU A 203 -9.93 -20.00 6.40
C GLU A 203 -9.56 -21.04 5.34
N ARG A 204 -9.00 -20.62 4.21
CA ARG A 204 -8.47 -21.51 3.17
C ARG A 204 -7.12 -22.11 3.52
N LYS A 205 -6.51 -21.75 4.64
CA LYS A 205 -5.15 -22.13 5.05
C LYS A 205 -4.09 -21.78 3.99
N SER A 206 -4.31 -20.69 3.26
CA SER A 206 -3.40 -20.21 2.24
C SER A 206 -2.14 -19.59 2.85
N ASN A 207 -1.00 -19.74 2.20
CA ASN A 207 0.24 -19.05 2.54
C ASN A 207 0.35 -17.65 1.89
N VAL A 208 -0.74 -17.13 1.32
CA VAL A 208 -0.83 -15.75 0.89
C VAL A 208 -1.18 -14.86 2.09
N HIS A 209 -0.38 -13.81 2.30
CA HIS A 209 -0.54 -12.92 3.46
C HIS A 209 -1.11 -11.56 3.06
N VAL A 210 -1.81 -10.93 3.99
CA VAL A 210 -2.32 -9.56 3.84
C VAL A 210 -1.85 -8.72 5.02
N THR A 211 -1.19 -7.60 4.72
CA THR A 211 -0.79 -6.60 5.71
C THR A 211 -1.50 -5.27 5.44
N THR A 212 -2.18 -4.74 6.44
CA THR A 212 -2.73 -3.39 6.40
C THR A 212 -1.88 -2.46 7.24
N VAL A 213 -1.38 -1.38 6.65
CA VAL A 213 -0.61 -0.37 7.39
C VAL A 213 -1.40 0.92 7.46
N ALA A 214 -1.53 1.46 8.67
CA ALA A 214 -2.25 2.70 8.94
C ALA A 214 -1.28 3.76 9.53
N PRO A 215 -0.54 4.49 8.67
CA PRO A 215 0.36 5.52 9.12
C PRO A 215 -0.38 6.81 9.48
N TYR A 216 0.19 7.56 10.42
CA TYR A 216 -0.13 8.96 10.65
C TYR A 216 0.44 9.85 9.52
N TYR A 217 0.35 11.15 9.63
CA TYR A 217 0.90 12.08 8.63
C TYR A 217 2.38 11.85 8.41
N ILE A 218 2.78 11.68 7.15
CA ILE A 218 4.18 11.46 6.74
C ILE A 218 4.66 12.69 5.97
N ASN A 219 5.87 13.12 6.22
CA ASN A 219 6.48 14.29 5.57
C ASN A 219 6.92 13.96 4.12
N THR A 220 5.94 13.82 3.22
CA THR A 220 6.16 13.55 1.78
C THR A 220 5.60 14.66 0.89
N GLY A 221 5.16 15.77 1.45
CA GLY A 221 4.49 16.86 0.74
C GLY A 221 2.98 16.64 0.55
N MET A 222 2.46 15.42 0.62
CA MET A 222 1.02 15.15 0.48
C MET A 222 0.19 15.88 1.54
N PHE A 223 0.71 15.98 2.76
CA PHE A 223 0.09 16.63 3.91
C PHE A 223 0.82 17.90 4.33
N ASP A 224 1.33 18.67 3.35
CA ASP A 224 2.01 19.93 3.67
C ASP A 224 1.08 20.89 4.42
N GLY A 225 1.62 21.58 5.44
CA GLY A 225 0.89 22.49 6.30
C GLY A 225 0.15 21.84 7.46
N VAL A 226 0.06 20.50 7.55
CA VAL A 226 -0.51 19.82 8.71
C VAL A 226 0.32 20.11 9.96
N ARG A 227 -0.37 20.41 11.06
CA ARG A 227 0.26 20.59 12.38
C ARG A 227 -0.31 19.59 13.37
N SER A 228 0.55 18.95 14.10
CA SER A 228 0.15 18.01 15.15
C SER A 228 0.78 18.40 16.47
N ARG A 229 -0.03 18.50 17.52
CA ARG A 229 0.42 18.93 18.85
C ARG A 229 1.10 17.80 19.62
N PHE A 230 0.59 16.58 19.51
CA PHE A 230 1.03 15.44 20.33
C PHE A 230 1.83 14.41 19.55
N PHE A 231 1.57 14.25 18.25
CA PHE A 231 2.24 13.25 17.44
C PHE A 231 3.16 13.92 16.44
N PRO A 232 4.44 13.57 16.40
CA PRO A 232 5.34 14.11 15.38
C PRO A 232 4.90 13.65 13.99
N ILE A 233 5.07 14.52 13.00
CA ILE A 233 4.97 14.14 11.58
C ILE A 233 6.04 13.07 11.33
N LEU A 234 5.63 11.98 10.70
CA LEU A 234 6.48 10.82 10.52
C LEU A 234 7.56 11.07 9.47
N ASP A 235 8.76 10.60 9.76
CA ASP A 235 9.85 10.55 8.80
C ASP A 235 9.55 9.48 7.72
N PRO A 236 9.67 9.82 6.41
CA PRO A 236 9.33 8.91 5.32
C PRO A 236 10.20 7.65 5.28
N GLU A 237 11.52 7.78 5.49
CA GLU A 237 12.48 6.67 5.46
C GLU A 237 12.22 5.66 6.58
N ARG A 238 12.06 6.18 7.81
CA ARG A 238 11.76 5.34 8.98
C ARG A 238 10.41 4.66 8.85
N THR A 239 9.44 5.36 8.28
CA THR A 239 8.09 4.82 8.05
C THR A 239 8.10 3.73 7.01
N SER A 240 8.74 3.95 5.86
CA SER A 240 8.90 2.95 4.80
C SER A 240 9.61 1.68 5.31
N ARG A 241 10.66 1.84 6.11
CA ARG A 241 11.35 0.71 6.76
C ARG A 241 10.45 -0.08 7.71
N LYS A 242 9.56 0.60 8.46
CA LYS A 242 8.58 -0.08 9.32
C LYS A 242 7.51 -0.82 8.51
N ILE A 243 7.10 -0.29 7.35
CA ILE A 243 6.17 -0.93 6.44
C ILE A 243 6.78 -2.21 5.88
N LEU A 244 7.98 -2.14 5.30
CA LEU A 244 8.66 -3.32 4.77
C LEU A 244 8.89 -4.40 5.84
N ARG A 245 9.24 -4.01 7.06
CA ARG A 245 9.33 -4.96 8.19
C ARG A 245 7.99 -5.58 8.57
N ALA A 246 6.88 -4.85 8.41
CA ALA A 246 5.55 -5.41 8.66
C ALA A 246 5.20 -6.47 7.61
N ILE A 247 5.56 -6.25 6.34
CA ILE A 247 5.44 -7.23 5.26
C ILE A 247 6.28 -8.46 5.59
N GLU A 248 7.57 -8.30 5.85
CA GLU A 248 8.48 -9.42 6.16
C GLU A 248 7.97 -10.28 7.33
N ARG A 249 7.36 -9.67 8.34
CA ARG A 249 6.84 -10.35 9.54
C ARG A 249 5.41 -10.87 9.39
N ASN A 250 4.80 -10.75 8.23
CA ASN A 250 3.39 -11.10 8.00
C ASN A 250 2.47 -10.49 9.07
N THR A 251 2.67 -9.20 9.34
CA THR A 251 1.89 -8.47 10.35
C THR A 251 0.53 -8.14 9.78
N ASP A 252 -0.56 -8.63 10.36
CA ASP A 252 -1.92 -8.42 9.87
C ASP A 252 -2.29 -6.94 9.79
N PHE A 253 -2.02 -6.21 10.89
CA PHE A 253 -2.32 -4.78 10.99
C PHE A 253 -1.21 -4.00 11.69
N ARG A 254 -0.77 -2.87 11.10
CA ARG A 254 0.28 -2.02 11.66
C ARG A 254 -0.13 -0.55 11.70
N GLY A 255 -0.52 -0.04 12.87
CA GLY A 255 -0.61 1.40 13.13
C GLY A 255 0.80 2.02 13.32
N ILE A 256 1.03 3.19 12.73
CA ILE A 256 2.28 3.95 12.90
C ILE A 256 1.94 5.40 13.24
N PRO A 257 2.25 5.90 14.45
CA PRO A 257 2.90 5.23 15.57
C PRO A 257 2.01 4.15 16.23
N TRP A 258 2.63 3.28 17.02
CA TRP A 258 1.93 2.17 17.70
C TRP A 258 0.82 2.65 18.66
N SER A 259 0.95 3.85 19.23
CA SER A 259 -0.05 4.48 20.11
C SER A 259 -1.45 4.59 19.49
N TYR A 260 -1.59 4.50 18.15
CA TYR A 260 -2.91 4.45 17.50
C TYR A 260 -3.74 3.23 17.88
N HIS A 261 -3.13 2.12 18.26
CA HIS A 261 -3.85 0.96 18.79
C HIS A 261 -4.57 1.30 20.11
N PHE A 262 -3.96 2.14 20.94
CA PHE A 262 -4.58 2.61 22.17
C PHE A 262 -5.80 3.51 21.89
N PHE A 263 -5.72 4.39 20.90
CA PHE A 263 -6.89 5.21 20.53
C PHE A 263 -8.04 4.39 19.96
N ARG A 264 -7.74 3.35 19.20
CA ARG A 264 -8.76 2.41 18.71
C ARG A 264 -9.45 1.67 19.88
N LEU A 265 -8.69 1.29 20.89
CA LEU A 265 -9.25 0.72 22.12
C LEU A 265 -10.13 1.73 22.84
N CYS A 266 -9.67 2.96 23.03
CA CYS A 266 -10.45 4.03 23.65
C CYS A 266 -11.76 4.30 22.89
N GLN A 267 -11.73 4.26 21.55
CA GLN A 267 -12.91 4.44 20.70
C GLN A 267 -13.95 3.34 20.91
N GLY A 268 -13.51 2.12 21.19
CA GLY A 268 -14.42 0.99 21.49
C GLY A 268 -14.97 0.99 22.92
N LEU A 269 -14.28 1.64 23.86
CA LEU A 269 -14.64 1.63 25.29
C LEU A 269 -15.37 2.89 25.74
N LEU A 270 -15.08 4.05 25.13
CA LEU A 270 -15.65 5.33 25.55
C LEU A 270 -16.93 5.64 24.78
N PRO A 271 -17.93 6.28 25.42
CA PRO A 271 -19.00 6.94 24.69
C PRO A 271 -18.42 7.94 23.66
N VAL A 272 -19.07 8.05 22.50
CA VAL A 272 -18.59 8.88 21.37
C VAL A 272 -18.29 10.32 21.81
N SER A 273 -19.18 10.93 22.62
CA SER A 273 -18.99 12.30 23.11
C SER A 273 -17.76 12.48 24.01
N TRP A 274 -17.40 11.47 24.78
CA TRP A 274 -16.21 11.48 25.63
C TRP A 274 -14.95 11.29 24.78
N PHE A 275 -14.98 10.37 23.83
CA PHE A 275 -13.88 10.19 22.89
C PHE A 275 -13.62 11.46 22.09
N ASP A 276 -14.66 12.10 21.55
CA ASP A 276 -14.55 13.37 20.80
C ASP A 276 -13.97 14.50 21.65
N THR A 277 -14.34 14.57 22.93
CA THR A 277 -13.84 15.60 23.82
C THR A 277 -12.38 15.35 24.18
N ILE A 278 -12.04 14.13 24.61
CA ILE A 278 -10.69 13.80 25.10
C ILE A 278 -9.72 13.69 23.92
N VAL A 279 -10.02 12.80 23.00
CA VAL A 279 -9.11 12.46 21.89
C VAL A 279 -9.19 13.49 20.77
N GLY A 280 -10.40 13.88 20.39
CA GLY A 280 -10.63 14.82 19.30
C GLY A 280 -10.16 16.23 19.64
N ARG A 281 -10.69 16.81 20.71
CA ARG A 281 -10.49 18.23 21.05
C ARG A 281 -9.29 18.45 21.96
N TRP A 282 -9.17 17.79 23.13
CA TRP A 282 -8.06 18.02 24.06
C TRP A 282 -6.72 17.58 23.52
N LEU A 283 -6.64 16.41 22.89
CA LEU A 283 -5.43 15.96 22.20
C LEU A 283 -5.26 16.61 20.81
N GLY A 284 -6.20 17.45 20.37
CA GLY A 284 -6.05 18.27 19.17
C GLY A 284 -6.01 17.50 17.84
N ILE A 285 -6.57 16.27 17.79
CA ILE A 285 -6.62 15.50 16.55
C ILE A 285 -7.51 16.22 15.53
N TYR A 286 -8.63 16.80 15.95
CA TYR A 286 -9.59 17.46 15.08
C TYR A 286 -9.09 18.81 14.50
N SER A 287 -8.03 19.39 15.05
CA SER A 287 -7.44 20.65 14.56
C SER A 287 -6.20 20.44 13.66
N THR A 288 -5.77 19.19 13.43
CA THR A 288 -4.54 18.92 12.67
C THR A 288 -4.58 19.45 11.23
N MET A 289 -5.76 19.53 10.63
CA MET A 289 -5.99 19.96 9.24
C MET A 289 -6.23 21.47 9.09
N ASP A 290 -6.22 22.27 10.17
CA ASP A 290 -6.56 23.69 10.12
C ASP A 290 -5.62 24.52 9.22
N HIS A 291 -4.39 24.11 9.07
CA HIS A 291 -3.35 24.77 8.26
C HIS A 291 -2.92 23.95 7.05
N PHE A 292 -3.70 22.93 6.67
CA PHE A 292 -3.37 22.07 5.53
C PHE A 292 -3.34 22.86 4.21
N LYS A 293 -2.27 22.69 3.45
CA LYS A 293 -2.06 23.30 2.14
C LYS A 293 -2.14 22.27 1.01
N GLY A 294 -1.81 21.02 1.31
CA GLY A 294 -1.71 19.95 0.33
C GLY A 294 -0.46 20.04 -0.55
N ARG A 295 -0.34 19.08 -1.45
CA ARG A 295 0.76 19.04 -2.43
C ARG A 295 0.56 20.17 -3.43
N LYS A 296 1.58 21.02 -3.64
CA LYS A 296 1.65 22.00 -4.71
C LYS A 296 1.88 21.32 -6.05
#